data_f33df04e8fe53113bc246f6009ac0e17
#
_entry.id   f33df04e8fe53113bc246f6009ac0e17
#
_cell.length_a   1.000
_cell.length_b   1.000
_cell.length_c   1.000
_cell.angle_alpha   90.00
_cell.angle_beta   90.00
_cell.angle_gamma   90.00
#
_symmetry.space_group_name_H-M   'P 1'
#
loop_
_entity.id
_entity.type
_entity.pdbx_description
1 polymer ?
#
loop_
_entity_poly.entity_id
_entity_poly.type
_entity_poly.pdbx_seq_one_letter_code
_entity_poly.pdbx_strand_id
1 'polypeptide(L)'
;MSRFTDVQFYGSHRVVDFVAWTRAIDGRPVRIFAYAGGGDCVLTNIGEQTPEEAKLRFANLTGLSPLEANDELFRLAEEQRAEQDRLVASGLSRREAIARTRQVGPKSFPGECDVVDLAGMWSINPMDLPEQDHPVSVGWVARLPENLVQ
;
A
#
# COMPACT_ATOMS: atom_id res chain seq x y z
N MET A 1 -22.97 -18.69 6.80
CA MET A 1 -22.75 -18.26 5.41
C MET A 1 -22.12 -16.88 5.44
N SER A 2 -20.95 -16.68 4.86
CA SER A 2 -20.38 -15.34 4.70
C SER A 2 -21.32 -14.52 3.81
N ARG A 3 -21.64 -13.30 4.24
CA ARG A 3 -22.52 -12.38 3.51
C ARG A 3 -21.77 -11.60 2.44
N PHE A 4 -20.43 -11.65 2.51
CA PHE A 4 -19.52 -10.94 1.62
C PHE A 4 -18.51 -11.93 1.03
N THR A 5 -18.33 -11.88 -0.27
CA THR A 5 -17.39 -12.74 -1.01
C THR A 5 -16.03 -12.07 -1.19
N ASP A 6 -15.97 -10.74 -1.21
CA ASP A 6 -14.74 -9.93 -1.30
C ASP A 6 -14.85 -8.78 -0.30
N VAL A 7 -13.89 -8.70 0.60
CA VAL A 7 -13.80 -7.65 1.62
C VAL A 7 -12.44 -7.00 1.52
N GLN A 8 -12.44 -5.68 1.50
CA GLN A 8 -11.24 -4.88 1.34
C GLN A 8 -11.16 -3.86 2.47
N PHE A 9 -9.94 -3.61 2.92
CA PHE A 9 -9.63 -2.55 3.89
C PHE A 9 -8.45 -1.74 3.37
N TYR A 10 -8.53 -0.45 3.58
CA TYR A 10 -7.48 0.51 3.26
C TYR A 10 -7.28 1.46 4.43
N GLY A 11 -6.05 1.78 4.72
CA GLY A 11 -5.70 2.72 5.77
C GLY A 11 -4.48 3.54 5.41
N SER A 12 -4.51 4.82 5.75
CA SER A 12 -3.35 5.70 5.69
C SER A 12 -3.38 6.69 6.85
N HIS A 13 -2.19 7.08 7.32
CA HIS A 13 -2.05 8.11 8.35
C HIS A 13 -0.78 8.92 8.10
N ARG A 14 -0.94 10.16 7.64
CA ARG A 14 0.15 11.03 7.19
C ARG A 14 1.22 11.34 8.23
N VAL A 15 0.83 11.46 9.51
CA VAL A 15 1.75 11.91 10.57
C VAL A 15 2.87 10.90 10.84
N VAL A 16 2.58 9.61 10.61
CA VAL A 16 3.51 8.50 10.84
C VAL A 16 3.81 7.72 9.56
N ASP A 17 3.48 8.28 8.40
CA ASP A 17 3.61 7.64 7.09
C ASP A 17 3.10 6.18 7.08
N PHE A 18 2.00 5.94 7.82
CA PHE A 18 1.38 4.63 7.87
C PHE A 18 0.53 4.40 6.63
N VAL A 19 0.70 3.22 6.03
CA VAL A 19 -0.14 2.73 4.95
C VAL A 19 -0.47 1.26 5.19
N ALA A 20 -1.70 0.87 4.86
CA ALA A 20 -2.13 -0.52 4.95
C ALA A 20 -3.21 -0.84 3.92
N TRP A 21 -3.21 -2.07 3.45
CA TRP A 21 -4.31 -2.64 2.67
C TRP A 21 -4.48 -4.12 2.96
N THR A 22 -5.72 -4.56 2.89
CA THR A 22 -6.08 -5.96 3.08
C THR A 22 -7.15 -6.36 2.08
N ARG A 23 -7.05 -7.55 1.54
CA ARG A 23 -8.11 -8.19 0.76
C ARG A 23 -8.38 -9.58 1.29
N ALA A 24 -9.65 -9.89 1.51
CA ALA A 24 -10.12 -11.22 1.91
C ALA A 24 -11.19 -11.70 0.92
N ILE A 25 -11.04 -12.93 0.44
CA ILE A 25 -12.00 -13.58 -0.46
C ILE A 25 -12.61 -14.77 0.26
N ASP A 26 -13.93 -14.85 0.26
CA ASP A 26 -14.70 -15.91 0.94
C ASP A 26 -14.28 -16.11 2.42
N GLY A 27 -14.02 -14.99 3.10
CA GLY A 27 -13.61 -14.97 4.50
C GLY A 27 -12.17 -15.36 4.77
N ARG A 28 -11.34 -15.52 3.74
CA ARG A 28 -9.91 -15.85 3.87
C ARG A 28 -9.07 -14.67 3.42
N PRO A 29 -8.14 -14.19 4.25
CA PRO A 29 -7.17 -13.17 3.82
C PRO A 29 -6.31 -13.71 2.67
N VAL A 30 -6.30 -13.00 1.55
CA VAL A 30 -5.47 -13.32 0.37
C VAL A 30 -4.30 -12.36 0.24
N ARG A 31 -4.45 -11.15 0.75
CA ARG A 31 -3.38 -10.15 0.80
C ARG A 31 -3.51 -9.28 2.04
N ILE A 32 -2.43 -9.13 2.80
CA ILE A 32 -2.32 -8.15 3.89
C ILE A 32 -0.94 -7.50 3.78
N PHE A 33 -0.92 -6.18 3.74
CA PHE A 33 0.31 -5.40 3.82
C PHE A 33 0.07 -4.20 4.74
N ALA A 34 1.05 -3.92 5.60
CA ALA A 34 1.10 -2.69 6.37
C ALA A 34 2.54 -2.24 6.61
N TYR A 35 2.77 -0.94 6.47
CA TYR A 35 4.04 -0.27 6.68
C TYR A 35 3.84 0.97 7.53
N ALA A 36 4.78 1.27 8.41
CA ALA A 36 4.81 2.48 9.24
C ALA A 36 6.15 3.19 9.09
N GLY A 37 6.17 4.33 8.38
CA GLY A 37 7.37 5.13 8.14
C GLY A 37 7.96 5.75 9.39
N GLY A 38 7.13 6.11 10.39
CA GLY A 38 7.62 6.62 11.66
C GLY A 38 8.42 5.61 12.51
N GLY A 39 8.31 4.32 12.19
CA GLY A 39 9.12 3.23 12.75
C GLY A 39 10.00 2.56 11.69
N ASP A 40 9.98 3.05 10.46
CA ASP A 40 10.70 2.51 9.29
C ASP A 40 10.58 0.97 9.19
N CYS A 41 9.35 0.46 9.31
CA CYS A 41 9.16 -0.98 9.34
C CYS A 41 7.91 -1.46 8.61
N VAL A 42 8.06 -2.62 7.97
CA VAL A 42 6.95 -3.44 7.50
C VAL A 42 6.35 -4.15 8.71
N LEU A 43 5.10 -3.85 9.03
CA LEU A 43 4.38 -4.42 10.17
C LEU A 43 3.82 -5.80 9.84
N THR A 44 3.37 -5.99 8.61
CA THR A 44 2.84 -7.25 8.11
C THR A 44 2.98 -7.36 6.61
N ASN A 45 3.22 -8.59 6.11
CA ASN A 45 3.30 -8.91 4.70
C ASN A 45 2.82 -10.36 4.51
N ILE A 46 1.57 -10.52 4.13
CA ILE A 46 0.92 -11.83 3.96
C ILE A 46 0.32 -11.91 2.56
N GLY A 47 0.46 -13.06 1.93
CA GLY A 47 -0.08 -13.36 0.61
C GLY A 47 0.82 -12.88 -0.54
N GLU A 48 0.41 -13.21 -1.75
CA GLU A 48 1.11 -12.82 -2.97
C GLU A 48 0.79 -11.39 -3.37
N GLN A 49 1.73 -10.75 -4.06
CA GLN A 49 1.51 -9.46 -4.69
C GLN A 49 0.36 -9.57 -5.70
N THR A 50 -0.61 -8.68 -5.60
CA THR A 50 -1.72 -8.66 -6.56
C THR A 50 -1.30 -8.02 -7.90
N PRO A 51 -2.01 -8.34 -9.00
CA PRO A 51 -1.76 -7.70 -10.30
C PRO A 51 -1.88 -6.17 -10.25
N GLU A 52 -2.74 -5.63 -9.39
CA GLU A 52 -2.94 -4.20 -9.20
C GLU A 52 -1.75 -3.56 -8.48
N GLU A 53 -1.22 -4.20 -7.42
CA GLU A 53 0.01 -3.77 -6.77
C GLU A 53 1.19 -3.75 -7.76
N ALA A 54 1.28 -4.76 -8.64
CA ALA A 54 2.30 -4.81 -9.69
C ALA A 54 2.13 -3.67 -10.72
N LYS A 55 0.89 -3.34 -11.13
CA LYS A 55 0.62 -2.19 -12.01
C LYS A 55 1.01 -0.86 -11.38
N LEU A 56 0.82 -0.71 -10.08
CA LEU A 56 1.28 0.45 -9.31
C LEU A 56 2.80 0.44 -9.07
N ARG A 57 3.48 -0.61 -9.54
CA ARG A 57 4.92 -0.83 -9.42
C ARG A 57 5.40 -0.94 -7.96
N PHE A 58 4.58 -1.48 -7.08
CA PHE A 58 5.06 -1.83 -5.75
C PHE A 58 6.14 -2.91 -5.85
N ALA A 59 7.08 -2.89 -4.91
CA ALA A 59 8.06 -3.95 -4.80
C ALA A 59 7.37 -5.32 -4.62
N ASN A 60 7.88 -6.35 -5.27
CA ASN A 60 7.36 -7.70 -5.05
C ASN A 60 7.99 -8.28 -3.77
N LEU A 61 7.18 -8.30 -2.72
CA LEU A 61 7.57 -8.79 -1.40
C LEU A 61 6.97 -10.18 -1.10
N THR A 62 6.46 -10.88 -2.12
CA THR A 62 5.83 -12.20 -1.97
C THR A 62 6.79 -13.19 -1.30
N GLY A 63 6.29 -13.86 -0.26
CA GLY A 63 7.05 -14.87 0.46
C GLY A 63 8.07 -14.36 1.47
N LEU A 64 8.31 -13.04 1.52
CA LEU A 64 9.23 -12.45 2.49
C LEU A 64 8.52 -12.24 3.83
N SER A 65 9.23 -12.53 4.93
CA SER A 65 8.81 -12.10 6.25
C SER A 65 8.78 -10.56 6.36
N PRO A 66 8.11 -9.97 7.35
CA PRO A 66 8.13 -8.52 7.52
C PRO A 66 9.53 -7.91 7.61
N LEU A 67 10.47 -8.59 8.24
CA LEU A 67 11.85 -8.14 8.35
C LEU A 67 12.56 -8.16 6.99
N GLU A 68 12.49 -9.28 6.27
CA GLU A 68 13.08 -9.40 4.92
C GLU A 68 12.43 -8.42 3.93
N ALA A 69 11.12 -8.23 4.02
CA ALA A 69 10.41 -7.24 3.22
C ALA A 69 10.88 -5.82 3.51
N ASN A 70 11.16 -5.52 4.77
CA ASN A 70 11.73 -4.25 5.17
C ASN A 70 13.13 -4.03 4.58
N ASP A 71 14.01 -5.02 4.72
CA ASP A 71 15.37 -4.98 4.17
C ASP A 71 15.34 -4.76 2.65
N GLU A 72 14.41 -5.42 1.94
CA GLU A 72 14.24 -5.26 0.49
C GLU A 72 13.77 -3.85 0.12
N LEU A 73 12.83 -3.25 0.87
CA LEU A 73 12.39 -1.87 0.62
C LEU A 73 13.53 -0.86 0.82
N PHE A 74 14.35 -1.04 1.86
CA PHE A 74 15.51 -0.19 2.09
C PHE A 74 16.57 -0.37 1.00
N ARG A 75 16.86 -1.59 0.59
CA ARG A 75 17.79 -1.87 -0.52
C ARG A 75 17.34 -1.14 -1.80
N LEU A 76 16.06 -1.22 -2.14
CA LEU A 76 15.49 -0.51 -3.29
C LEU A 76 15.59 1.01 -3.15
N ALA A 77 15.37 1.55 -1.95
CA ALA A 77 15.50 2.98 -1.68
C ALA A 77 16.95 3.47 -1.86
N GLU A 78 17.92 2.70 -1.39
CA GLU A 78 19.35 2.99 -1.57
C GLU A 78 19.76 2.94 -3.05
N GLU A 79 19.30 1.94 -3.80
CA GLU A 79 19.56 1.85 -5.26
C GLU A 79 18.95 3.05 -6.02
N GLN A 80 17.72 3.44 -5.67
CA GLN A 80 17.10 4.62 -6.27
C GLN A 80 17.86 5.89 -5.95
N ARG A 81 18.35 6.03 -4.72
CA ARG A 81 19.15 7.18 -4.29
C ARG A 81 20.48 7.23 -5.03
N ALA A 82 21.16 6.10 -5.15
CA ALA A 82 22.43 6.01 -5.88
C ALA A 82 22.24 6.39 -7.36
N GLU A 83 21.15 5.94 -7.99
CA GLU A 83 20.82 6.30 -9.36
C GLU A 83 20.50 7.80 -9.51
N GLN A 84 19.76 8.38 -8.56
CA GLN A 84 19.52 9.83 -8.54
C GLN A 84 20.81 10.63 -8.46
N ASP A 85 21.74 10.20 -7.62
CA ASP A 85 23.04 10.87 -7.47
C ASP A 85 23.89 10.76 -8.74
N ARG A 86 23.86 9.62 -9.44
CA ARG A 86 24.50 9.47 -10.78
C ARG A 86 23.89 10.41 -11.82
N LEU A 87 22.56 10.52 -11.86
CA LEU A 87 21.86 11.41 -12.78
C LEU A 87 22.17 12.89 -12.50
N VAL A 88 22.26 13.27 -11.24
CA VAL A 88 22.70 14.63 -10.85
C VAL A 88 24.15 14.88 -11.26
N ALA A 89 25.03 13.91 -11.04
CA ALA A 89 26.44 14.01 -11.47
C ALA A 89 26.58 14.10 -13.00
N SER A 90 25.61 13.57 -13.76
CA SER A 90 25.57 13.70 -15.23
C SER A 90 24.98 15.01 -15.73
N GLY A 91 24.59 15.93 -14.83
CA GLY A 91 24.12 17.27 -15.16
C GLY A 91 22.59 17.49 -15.06
N LEU A 92 21.81 16.49 -14.63
CA LEU A 92 20.40 16.70 -14.37
C LEU A 92 20.19 17.46 -13.04
N SER A 93 19.13 18.24 -12.96
CA SER A 93 18.72 18.80 -11.67
C SER A 93 18.22 17.67 -10.75
N ARG A 94 18.31 17.89 -9.42
CA ARG A 94 17.79 16.91 -8.43
C ARG A 94 16.34 16.56 -8.69
N ARG A 95 15.50 17.52 -9.07
CA ARG A 95 14.08 17.31 -9.37
C ARG A 95 13.87 16.38 -10.57
N GLU A 96 14.62 16.59 -11.63
CA GLU A 96 14.56 15.74 -12.84
C GLU A 96 15.06 14.32 -12.54
N ALA A 97 16.17 14.19 -11.79
CA ALA A 97 16.68 12.89 -11.37
C ALA A 97 15.63 12.10 -10.57
N ILE A 98 14.98 12.72 -9.59
CA ILE A 98 13.91 12.10 -8.80
C ILE A 98 12.73 11.71 -9.72
N ALA A 99 12.29 12.60 -10.60
CA ALA A 99 11.17 12.31 -11.51
C ALA A 99 11.49 11.10 -12.41
N ARG A 100 12.71 11.02 -12.92
CA ARG A 100 13.16 9.94 -13.80
C ARG A 100 13.26 8.61 -13.07
N THR A 101 13.86 8.56 -11.89
CA THR A 101 13.98 7.32 -11.12
C THR A 101 12.63 6.78 -10.66
N ARG A 102 11.68 7.67 -10.32
CA ARG A 102 10.30 7.28 -9.98
C ARG A 102 9.55 6.61 -11.14
N GLN A 103 9.97 6.81 -12.37
CA GLN A 103 9.29 6.24 -13.55
C GLN A 103 9.83 4.85 -13.95
N VAL A 104 11.03 4.49 -13.55
CA VAL A 104 11.74 3.33 -14.13
C VAL A 104 11.75 2.09 -13.24
N GLY A 105 11.75 2.22 -11.93
CA GLY A 105 11.89 1.07 -11.01
C GLY A 105 10.64 0.78 -10.17
N PRO A 106 10.67 -0.29 -9.37
CA PRO A 106 9.66 -0.52 -8.35
C PRO A 106 9.71 0.60 -7.31
N LYS A 107 8.57 0.93 -6.71
CA LYS A 107 8.51 1.87 -5.60
C LYS A 107 9.11 1.22 -4.36
N SER A 108 10.03 1.91 -3.70
CA SER A 108 10.61 1.46 -2.43
C SER A 108 9.57 1.53 -1.30
N PHE A 109 8.95 2.69 -1.11
CA PHE A 109 7.93 2.86 -0.08
C PHE A 109 6.62 3.35 -0.69
N PRO A 110 5.49 2.65 -0.44
CA PRO A 110 4.17 3.14 -0.83
C PRO A 110 3.75 4.32 0.04
N GLY A 111 2.99 5.25 -0.55
CA GLY A 111 2.44 6.40 0.13
C GLY A 111 0.92 6.43 0.13
N GLU A 112 0.33 7.47 0.71
CA GLU A 112 -1.12 7.64 0.80
C GLU A 112 -1.82 7.60 -0.58
N CYS A 113 -1.27 8.30 -1.58
CA CYS A 113 -1.82 8.28 -2.94
C CYS A 113 -1.85 6.86 -3.53
N ASP A 114 -0.85 6.04 -3.22
CA ASP A 114 -0.78 4.66 -3.68
C ASP A 114 -1.89 3.79 -3.08
N VAL A 115 -2.27 4.05 -1.81
CA VAL A 115 -3.41 3.38 -1.16
C VAL A 115 -4.73 3.76 -1.85
N VAL A 116 -4.89 5.04 -2.19
CA VAL A 116 -6.07 5.55 -2.90
C VAL A 116 -6.17 4.95 -4.30
N ASP A 117 -5.06 4.92 -5.03
CA ASP A 117 -4.99 4.33 -6.38
C ASP A 117 -5.30 2.83 -6.35
N LEU A 118 -4.76 2.10 -5.36
CA LEU A 118 -5.05 0.68 -5.18
C LEU A 118 -6.52 0.43 -4.84
N ALA A 119 -7.12 1.27 -3.98
CA ALA A 119 -8.54 1.22 -3.67
C ALA A 119 -9.39 1.39 -4.93
N GLY A 120 -9.04 2.34 -5.79
CA GLY A 120 -9.69 2.55 -7.08
C GLY A 120 -9.59 1.35 -8.04
N MET A 121 -8.48 0.63 -8.00
CA MET A 121 -8.29 -0.57 -8.83
C MET A 121 -9.04 -1.80 -8.30
N TRP A 122 -9.14 -1.95 -6.99
CA TRP A 122 -9.84 -3.09 -6.39
C TRP A 122 -11.35 -2.87 -6.28
N SER A 123 -11.80 -1.62 -6.11
CA SER A 123 -13.20 -1.29 -5.87
C SER A 123 -13.54 0.12 -6.36
N ILE A 124 -13.55 1.09 -5.47
CA ILE A 124 -13.93 2.48 -5.75
C ILE A 124 -12.83 3.40 -5.22
N ASN A 125 -12.37 4.32 -6.08
CA ASN A 125 -11.50 5.38 -5.62
C ASN A 125 -12.31 6.35 -4.74
N PRO A 126 -11.97 6.51 -3.44
CA PRO A 126 -12.71 7.39 -2.55
C PRO A 126 -12.66 8.86 -3.00
N MET A 127 -11.68 9.26 -3.81
CA MET A 127 -11.58 10.63 -4.35
C MET A 127 -12.56 10.89 -5.51
N ASP A 128 -13.08 9.82 -6.13
CA ASP A 128 -14.05 9.93 -7.23
C ASP A 128 -15.51 9.91 -6.72
N LEU A 129 -15.71 9.75 -5.40
CA LEU A 129 -17.04 9.83 -4.81
C LEU A 129 -17.55 11.29 -4.91
N PRO A 130 -18.68 11.52 -5.58
CA PRO A 130 -19.20 12.87 -5.70
C PRO A 130 -19.57 13.46 -4.33
N GLU A 131 -19.29 14.75 -4.12
CA GLU A 131 -19.69 15.47 -2.90
C GLU A 131 -21.21 15.60 -2.70
N GLN A 132 -22.02 15.05 -3.62
CA GLN A 132 -23.45 15.26 -3.67
C GLN A 132 -24.23 14.19 -2.92
N ASP A 133 -25.13 14.67 -2.04
CA ASP A 133 -26.35 14.05 -1.52
C ASP A 133 -26.40 12.51 -1.55
N HIS A 134 -25.52 11.89 -0.80
CA HIS A 134 -25.71 10.49 -0.48
C HIS A 134 -26.89 10.40 0.48
N PRO A 135 -27.92 9.61 0.17
CA PRO A 135 -28.94 9.30 1.16
C PRO A 135 -28.24 8.76 2.39
N VAL A 136 -28.64 9.19 3.57
CA VAL A 136 -28.08 8.75 4.85
C VAL A 136 -27.91 7.23 4.79
N SER A 137 -26.68 6.77 4.55
CA SER A 137 -26.43 5.34 4.48
C SER A 137 -26.50 4.79 5.89
N VAL A 138 -27.41 3.85 6.12
CA VAL A 138 -27.44 3.09 7.35
C VAL A 138 -26.22 2.15 7.31
N GLY A 139 -25.15 2.54 8.01
CA GLY A 139 -23.97 1.71 8.14
C GLY A 139 -24.25 0.43 8.94
N TRP A 140 -23.69 -0.67 8.52
CA TRP A 140 -23.70 -1.90 9.30
C TRP A 140 -22.54 -1.88 10.30
N VAL A 141 -22.86 -2.01 11.60
CA VAL A 141 -21.85 -2.21 12.63
C VAL A 141 -21.67 -3.72 12.82
N ALA A 142 -20.50 -4.24 12.46
CA ALA A 142 -20.12 -5.60 12.81
C ALA A 142 -19.69 -5.60 14.28
N ARG A 143 -20.36 -6.38 15.14
CA ARG A 143 -19.89 -6.67 16.48
C ARG A 143 -18.94 -7.87 16.41
N LEU A 144 -17.75 -7.71 16.94
CA LEU A 144 -16.85 -8.84 17.15
C LEU A 144 -17.49 -9.79 18.17
N PRO A 145 -17.42 -11.11 17.96
CA PRO A 145 -17.81 -12.07 18.98
C PRO A 145 -16.96 -11.85 20.26
N GLU A 146 -17.59 -11.94 21.42
CA GLU A 146 -16.94 -11.66 22.73
C GLU A 146 -15.70 -12.53 23.02
N ASN A 147 -15.58 -13.68 22.35
CA ASN A 147 -14.46 -14.62 22.49
C ASN A 147 -13.19 -14.23 21.68
N LEU A 148 -13.20 -13.11 20.95
CA LEU A 148 -12.02 -12.60 20.23
C LEU A 148 -11.30 -11.45 20.98
N VAL A 149 -11.79 -11.08 22.15
CA VAL A 149 -11.14 -10.08 23.02
C VAL A 149 -10.43 -10.83 24.14
N GLN A 150 -9.25 -11.36 23.86
CA GLN A 150 -8.25 -11.83 24.84
C GLN A 150 -6.89 -11.25 24.52
#